data_51d37b8b8f0fcdf6ee5300920f790438
#
_entry.id   51d37b8b8f0fcdf6ee5300920f790438
#
_cell.length_a   1.000
_cell.length_b   1.000
_cell.length_c   1.000
_cell.angle_alpha   90.00
_cell.angle_beta   90.00
_cell.angle_gamma   90.00
#
_symmetry.space_group_name_H-M   'P 1'
#
loop_
_entity.id
_entity.type
_entity.pdbx_description
1 polymer ?
#
loop_
_entity_poly.entity_id
_entity_poly.type
_entity_poly.pdbx_seq_one_letter_code
_entity_poly.pdbx_strand_id
1 'polypeptide(L)'
;VITNVTIIDPILGVIKADVGVKDGKIAGIGKAGNPNIMRGVTPELVTGAATDAISGEHLILTAAAIDGHVHMIAPQQAYHCLSNGVTTLVGGGVGPTDGTNGTTITSGTWNMKRMLQSIDGLPVNYGFLGKGNCSVRRPLVEQMLAGACGFKIHEDWGSTPAAIRATMAVADEFDVQVAIHTDTLNEGGYVEDTIAAIDGRTIHTYHTEGAGGGHAPDLLKVASLANVLPSSTNPTL
;
A
#
# COMPACT_ATOMS: atom_id res chain seq x y z
N VAL A 1 5.05 9.33 24.96
CA VAL A 1 6.40 8.73 24.77
C VAL A 1 6.36 7.25 25.09
N ILE A 2 7.02 6.42 24.29
CA ILE A 2 7.27 5.00 24.56
C ILE A 2 8.67 4.90 25.15
N THR A 3 8.79 4.40 26.37
CA THR A 3 10.06 4.41 27.10
C THR A 3 10.73 3.04 27.10
N ASN A 4 12.06 3.02 27.03
CA ASN A 4 12.90 1.82 27.23
C ASN A 4 12.50 0.64 26.29
N VAL A 5 12.18 0.92 25.02
CA VAL A 5 11.78 -0.08 24.03
C VAL A 5 12.99 -0.56 23.21
N THR A 6 12.98 -1.83 22.81
CA THR A 6 13.93 -2.33 21.80
C THR A 6 13.39 -2.03 20.41
N ILE A 7 14.08 -1.19 19.66
CA ILE A 7 13.71 -0.82 18.30
C ILE A 7 14.46 -1.72 17.32
N ILE A 8 13.74 -2.28 16.34
CA ILE A 8 14.31 -3.00 15.21
C ILE A 8 13.96 -2.23 13.95
N ASP A 9 14.96 -1.65 13.32
CA ASP A 9 14.81 -0.77 12.16
C ASP A 9 15.89 -1.09 11.10
N PRO A 10 15.57 -1.11 9.80
CA PRO A 10 16.53 -1.49 8.75
C PRO A 10 17.68 -0.49 8.58
N ILE A 11 17.52 0.75 9.03
CA ILE A 11 18.55 1.80 8.94
C ILE A 11 19.32 1.94 10.27
N LEU A 12 18.57 2.00 11.38
CA LEU A 12 19.14 2.20 12.71
C LEU A 12 19.70 0.89 13.32
N GLY A 13 19.33 -0.26 12.77
CA GLY A 13 19.65 -1.56 13.32
C GLY A 13 18.81 -1.91 14.56
N VAL A 14 19.42 -2.61 15.53
CA VAL A 14 18.75 -2.96 16.79
C VAL A 14 19.29 -2.05 17.88
N ILE A 15 18.45 -1.17 18.39
CA ILE A 15 18.80 -0.20 19.43
C ILE A 15 17.82 -0.22 20.57
N LYS A 16 18.23 0.24 21.75
CA LYS A 16 17.37 0.45 22.90
C LYS A 16 17.27 1.94 23.18
N ALA A 17 16.03 2.49 23.09
CA ALA A 17 15.81 3.92 23.22
C ALA A 17 14.36 4.22 23.64
N ASP A 18 14.08 5.49 23.89
CA ASP A 18 12.73 6.02 24.00
C ASP A 18 12.29 6.62 22.66
N VAL A 19 10.99 6.55 22.38
CA VAL A 19 10.37 7.11 21.15
C VAL A 19 9.30 8.11 21.52
N GLY A 20 9.47 9.35 21.08
CA GLY A 20 8.44 10.38 21.22
C GLY A 20 7.50 10.37 20.02
N VAL A 21 6.19 10.47 20.32
CA VAL A 21 5.15 10.67 19.30
C VAL A 21 4.40 11.95 19.63
N LYS A 22 4.25 12.82 18.64
CA LYS A 22 3.51 14.08 18.77
C LYS A 22 2.83 14.40 17.44
N ASP A 23 1.58 14.83 17.52
CA ASP A 23 0.77 15.22 16.35
C ASP A 23 0.77 14.16 15.23
N GLY A 24 0.68 12.87 15.62
CA GLY A 24 0.67 11.73 14.70
C GLY A 24 2.00 11.42 14.04
N LYS A 25 3.11 12.00 14.52
CA LYS A 25 4.46 11.81 13.95
C LYS A 25 5.45 11.38 15.03
N ILE A 26 6.51 10.68 14.61
CA ILE A 26 7.66 10.43 15.47
C ILE A 26 8.39 11.77 15.67
N ALA A 27 8.41 12.25 16.91
CA ALA A 27 9.08 13.49 17.29
C ALA A 27 10.58 13.30 17.44
N GLY A 28 11.01 12.12 17.91
CA GLY A 28 12.41 11.79 18.08
C GLY A 28 12.62 10.40 18.66
N ILE A 29 13.85 9.92 18.55
CA ILE A 29 14.33 8.68 19.14
C ILE A 29 15.56 9.02 19.96
N GLY A 30 15.60 8.58 21.24
CA GLY A 30 16.72 8.91 22.14
C GLY A 30 16.38 8.66 23.59
N LYS A 31 16.68 9.60 24.46
CA LYS A 31 16.38 9.54 25.89
C LYS A 31 15.31 10.55 26.24
N ALA A 32 14.14 10.07 26.66
CA ALA A 32 13.07 10.92 27.16
C ALA A 32 13.23 11.23 28.65
N GLY A 33 12.73 12.39 29.08
CA GLY A 33 12.75 12.75 30.48
C GLY A 33 12.68 14.24 30.75
N ASN A 34 12.84 14.59 32.03
CA ASN A 34 12.90 15.98 32.47
C ASN A 34 14.37 16.39 32.65
N PRO A 35 14.89 17.32 31.82
CA PRO A 35 16.30 17.75 31.88
C PRO A 35 16.68 18.43 33.22
N ASN A 36 15.73 18.88 34.01
CA ASN A 36 15.99 19.46 35.33
C ASN A 36 16.48 18.41 36.36
N ILE A 37 16.15 17.15 36.15
CA ILE A 37 16.50 16.06 37.07
C ILE A 37 17.24 14.90 36.38
N MET A 38 17.32 14.91 35.04
CA MET A 38 17.97 13.86 34.25
C MET A 38 18.96 14.46 33.27
N ARG A 39 20.18 13.90 33.21
CA ARG A 39 21.18 14.31 32.22
C ARG A 39 20.99 13.56 30.90
N GLY A 40 21.35 14.22 29.80
CA GLY A 40 21.39 13.62 28.46
C GLY A 40 20.00 13.38 27.85
N VAL A 41 18.99 14.13 28.28
CA VAL A 41 17.66 14.12 27.65
C VAL A 41 17.76 14.70 26.25
N THR A 42 17.19 13.99 25.29
CA THR A 42 17.08 14.42 23.89
C THR A 42 16.11 15.62 23.82
N PRO A 43 16.49 16.74 23.14
CA PRO A 43 15.69 17.96 23.16
C PRO A 43 14.23 17.79 22.75
N GLU A 44 13.97 16.93 21.76
CA GLU A 44 12.63 16.63 21.24
C GLU A 44 11.81 15.70 22.13
N LEU A 45 12.46 15.12 23.17
CA LEU A 45 11.87 14.13 24.08
C LEU A 45 11.72 14.62 25.51
N VAL A 46 11.70 15.94 25.70
CA VAL A 46 11.44 16.51 27.02
C VAL A 46 10.01 16.20 27.45
N THR A 47 9.88 15.55 28.60
CA THR A 47 8.58 15.15 29.16
C THR A 47 8.07 16.18 30.15
N GLY A 48 6.76 16.37 30.19
CA GLY A 48 6.05 17.27 31.11
C GLY A 48 4.75 16.66 31.64
N ALA A 49 3.98 17.46 32.33
CA ALA A 49 2.72 17.02 32.98
C ALA A 49 1.67 16.49 31.97
N ALA A 50 1.74 16.93 30.71
CA ALA A 50 0.84 16.50 29.63
C ALA A 50 1.41 15.37 28.77
N THR A 51 2.52 14.77 29.17
CA THR A 51 3.14 13.68 28.42
C THR A 51 2.65 12.33 28.92
N ASP A 52 1.93 11.60 28.08
CA ASP A 52 1.61 10.21 28.34
C ASP A 52 2.85 9.33 28.15
N ALA A 53 3.08 8.38 29.06
CA ALA A 53 4.19 7.45 29.02
C ALA A 53 3.69 6.02 28.93
N ILE A 54 4.19 5.30 27.92
CA ILE A 54 3.95 3.87 27.71
C ILE A 54 5.28 3.16 28.02
N SER A 55 5.27 2.19 28.95
CA SER A 55 6.45 1.35 29.18
C SER A 55 6.68 0.42 28.00
N GLY A 56 7.85 0.57 27.37
CA GLY A 56 8.32 -0.32 26.31
C GLY A 56 9.29 -1.40 26.80
N GLU A 57 9.42 -1.55 28.12
CA GLU A 57 10.30 -2.56 28.71
C GLU A 57 9.86 -3.97 28.29
N HIS A 58 10.81 -4.77 27.81
CA HIS A 58 10.57 -6.11 27.24
C HIS A 58 9.72 -6.14 25.95
N LEU A 59 9.42 -4.98 25.36
CA LEU A 59 8.72 -4.88 24.09
C LEU A 59 9.69 -4.56 22.94
N ILE A 60 9.27 -4.96 21.75
CA ILE A 60 9.93 -4.64 20.48
C ILE A 60 9.06 -3.65 19.72
N LEU A 61 9.67 -2.60 19.22
CA LEU A 61 9.06 -1.62 18.32
C LEU A 61 9.64 -1.77 16.91
N THR A 62 8.77 -1.93 15.96
CA THR A 62 9.11 -1.97 14.52
C THR A 62 8.26 -0.97 13.77
N ALA A 63 8.65 -0.66 12.52
CA ALA A 63 7.72 -0.05 11.59
C ALA A 63 6.50 -0.97 11.39
N ALA A 64 5.33 -0.36 11.24
CA ALA A 64 4.11 -1.09 10.92
C ALA A 64 4.11 -1.57 9.47
N ALA A 65 3.37 -2.63 9.19
CA ALA A 65 3.24 -3.16 7.84
C ALA A 65 2.29 -2.31 6.98
N ILE A 66 2.59 -2.27 5.67
CA ILE A 66 1.72 -1.75 4.63
C ILE A 66 1.27 -2.94 3.80
N ASP A 67 -0.05 -3.15 3.72
CA ASP A 67 -0.62 -4.13 2.81
C ASP A 67 -0.96 -3.44 1.48
N GLY A 68 -0.23 -3.78 0.44
CA GLY A 68 -0.35 -3.18 -0.90
C GLY A 68 -1.33 -3.91 -1.82
N HIS A 69 -2.03 -4.95 -1.34
CA HIS A 69 -2.95 -5.74 -2.14
C HIS A 69 -4.22 -6.10 -1.37
N VAL A 70 -5.09 -5.12 -1.14
CA VAL A 70 -6.27 -5.30 -0.30
C VAL A 70 -7.56 -5.22 -1.09
N HIS A 71 -8.40 -6.25 -0.92
CA HIS A 71 -9.80 -6.22 -1.35
C HIS A 71 -10.62 -5.51 -0.26
N MET A 72 -11.13 -4.31 -0.56
CA MET A 72 -11.86 -3.47 0.39
C MET A 72 -13.32 -3.93 0.49
N ILE A 73 -13.53 -5.01 1.25
CA ILE A 73 -14.82 -5.71 1.35
C ILE A 73 -15.69 -5.14 2.46
N ALA A 74 -15.11 -4.93 3.65
CA ALA A 74 -15.86 -4.51 4.82
C ALA A 74 -15.01 -3.64 5.77
N PRO A 75 -15.61 -2.65 6.48
CA PRO A 75 -14.88 -1.78 7.40
C PRO A 75 -14.17 -2.51 8.55
N GLN A 76 -14.67 -3.67 8.92
CA GLN A 76 -14.08 -4.50 9.99
C GLN A 76 -12.65 -4.95 9.68
N GLN A 77 -12.26 -4.99 8.41
CA GLN A 77 -10.89 -5.29 8.00
C GLN A 77 -9.86 -4.37 8.67
N ALA A 78 -10.21 -3.10 8.89
CA ALA A 78 -9.34 -2.14 9.57
C ALA A 78 -8.86 -2.63 10.94
N TYR A 79 -9.76 -3.16 11.74
CA TYR A 79 -9.46 -3.63 13.10
C TYR A 79 -8.67 -4.94 13.09
N HIS A 80 -8.97 -5.84 12.14
CA HIS A 80 -8.19 -7.06 11.96
C HIS A 80 -6.76 -6.76 11.51
N CYS A 81 -6.60 -5.84 10.58
CA CYS A 81 -5.29 -5.41 10.09
C CYS A 81 -4.49 -4.74 11.21
N LEU A 82 -5.09 -3.79 11.92
CA LEU A 82 -4.45 -3.08 13.01
C LEU A 82 -4.00 -4.01 14.14
N SER A 83 -4.83 -5.00 14.51
CA SER A 83 -4.47 -6.00 15.53
C SER A 83 -3.31 -6.92 15.13
N ASN A 84 -3.00 -6.98 13.84
CA ASN A 84 -1.86 -7.72 13.29
C ASN A 84 -0.69 -6.80 12.87
N GLY A 85 -0.70 -5.53 13.28
CA GLY A 85 0.40 -4.60 13.02
C GLY A 85 0.40 -3.98 11.62
N VAL A 86 -0.67 -4.12 10.85
CA VAL A 86 -0.85 -3.45 9.55
C VAL A 86 -1.58 -2.14 9.77
N THR A 87 -0.95 -1.02 9.43
CA THR A 87 -1.50 0.33 9.66
C THR A 87 -1.85 1.07 8.38
N THR A 88 -1.52 0.50 7.22
CA THR A 88 -1.82 1.09 5.91
C THR A 88 -2.33 0.03 4.95
N LEU A 89 -3.45 0.31 4.32
CA LEU A 89 -4.12 -0.56 3.36
C LEU A 89 -4.18 0.13 2.00
N VAL A 90 -3.57 -0.48 1.00
CA VAL A 90 -3.64 0.01 -0.39
C VAL A 90 -4.32 -1.06 -1.25
N GLY A 91 -5.34 -0.67 -1.98
CA GLY A 91 -6.11 -1.60 -2.80
C GLY A 91 -7.38 -0.96 -3.33
N GLY A 92 -8.46 -1.71 -3.39
CA GLY A 92 -9.72 -1.19 -3.88
C GLY A 92 -10.88 -2.13 -3.69
N GLY A 93 -12.04 -1.67 -4.10
CA GLY A 93 -13.31 -2.34 -3.97
C GLY A 93 -14.43 -1.35 -3.71
N VAL A 94 -15.64 -1.84 -3.63
CA VAL A 94 -16.85 -1.04 -3.37
C VAL A 94 -17.75 -1.73 -2.32
N GLY A 95 -17.12 -2.37 -1.34
CA GLY A 95 -17.80 -3.15 -0.32
C GLY A 95 -18.01 -4.61 -0.73
N PRO A 96 -18.94 -5.35 -0.10
CA PRO A 96 -19.13 -6.79 -0.28
C PRO A 96 -19.82 -7.15 -1.61
N THR A 97 -19.19 -6.82 -2.72
CA THR A 97 -19.64 -7.15 -4.08
C THR A 97 -18.79 -8.26 -4.69
N ASP A 98 -19.33 -8.99 -5.67
CA ASP A 98 -18.58 -10.02 -6.39
C ASP A 98 -17.33 -9.43 -7.08
N GLY A 99 -17.47 -8.24 -7.68
CA GLY A 99 -16.35 -7.53 -8.29
C GLY A 99 -15.25 -7.17 -7.28
N THR A 100 -15.60 -6.87 -6.03
CA THR A 100 -14.61 -6.62 -4.97
C THR A 100 -13.90 -7.90 -4.55
N ASN A 101 -14.55 -9.05 -4.59
CA ASN A 101 -13.93 -10.34 -4.31
C ASN A 101 -12.92 -10.76 -5.38
N GLY A 102 -13.12 -10.35 -6.63
CA GLY A 102 -12.23 -10.65 -7.76
C GLY A 102 -11.14 -9.61 -7.98
N THR A 103 -11.39 -8.35 -7.66
CA THR A 103 -10.49 -7.23 -7.99
C THR A 103 -10.22 -6.29 -6.82
N THR A 104 -9.11 -5.57 -6.90
CA THR A 104 -8.74 -4.51 -5.95
C THR A 104 -8.95 -3.14 -6.59
N ILE A 105 -10.13 -2.92 -7.19
CA ILE A 105 -10.43 -1.72 -7.98
C ILE A 105 -11.60 -0.95 -7.37
N THR A 106 -11.39 0.36 -7.17
CA THR A 106 -12.46 1.33 -6.89
C THR A 106 -12.65 2.20 -8.13
N SER A 107 -13.61 1.83 -8.99
CA SER A 107 -13.74 2.43 -10.31
C SER A 107 -14.66 3.65 -10.33
N GLY A 108 -14.20 4.69 -11.00
CA GLY A 108 -14.97 5.88 -11.28
C GLY A 108 -15.10 6.85 -10.11
N THR A 109 -15.42 8.09 -10.43
CA THR A 109 -15.43 9.22 -9.49
C THR A 109 -16.43 9.02 -8.34
N TRP A 110 -17.59 8.47 -8.64
CA TRP A 110 -18.64 8.29 -7.63
C TRP A 110 -18.22 7.26 -6.56
N ASN A 111 -17.77 6.08 -6.99
CA ASN A 111 -17.33 5.03 -6.08
C ASN A 111 -16.12 5.48 -5.26
N MET A 112 -15.15 6.17 -5.90
CA MET A 112 -13.98 6.70 -5.21
C MET A 112 -14.37 7.61 -4.04
N LYS A 113 -15.28 8.57 -4.31
CA LYS A 113 -15.78 9.47 -3.26
C LYS A 113 -16.55 8.74 -2.15
N ARG A 114 -17.37 7.72 -2.50
CA ARG A 114 -18.09 6.93 -1.49
C ARG A 114 -17.15 6.10 -0.64
N MET A 115 -16.15 5.48 -1.24
CA MET A 115 -15.16 4.71 -0.47
C MET A 115 -14.32 5.60 0.45
N LEU A 116 -13.89 6.77 0.00
CA LEU A 116 -13.20 7.74 0.85
C LEU A 116 -14.09 8.19 2.04
N GLN A 117 -15.38 8.36 1.83
CA GLN A 117 -16.31 8.68 2.93
C GLN A 117 -16.54 7.50 3.88
N SER A 118 -16.48 6.26 3.39
CA SER A 118 -16.73 5.07 4.22
C SER A 118 -15.64 4.76 5.23
N ILE A 119 -14.46 5.30 5.04
CA ILE A 119 -13.30 5.09 5.92
C ILE A 119 -13.13 6.18 6.97
N ASP A 120 -14.00 7.19 6.97
CA ASP A 120 -13.94 8.27 7.95
C ASP A 120 -14.04 7.70 9.37
N GLY A 121 -13.08 8.08 10.23
CA GLY A 121 -12.98 7.59 11.59
C GLY A 121 -12.39 6.17 11.76
N LEU A 122 -12.00 5.47 10.70
CA LEU A 122 -11.29 4.20 10.83
C LEU A 122 -9.81 4.41 11.20
N PRO A 123 -9.23 3.56 12.07
CA PRO A 123 -7.94 3.83 12.71
C PRO A 123 -6.71 3.40 11.90
N VAL A 124 -6.81 3.30 10.58
CA VAL A 124 -5.71 2.94 9.67
C VAL A 124 -5.67 3.88 8.47
N ASN A 125 -4.54 3.92 7.77
CA ASN A 125 -4.43 4.67 6.53
C ASN A 125 -4.99 3.86 5.35
N TYR A 126 -5.60 4.53 4.39
CA TYR A 126 -6.17 3.92 3.19
C TYR A 126 -5.67 4.58 1.91
N GLY A 127 -5.36 3.76 0.90
CA GLY A 127 -5.15 4.17 -0.47
C GLY A 127 -6.07 3.38 -1.40
N PHE A 128 -6.90 4.06 -2.19
CA PHE A 128 -7.78 3.41 -3.17
C PHE A 128 -7.20 3.49 -4.57
N LEU A 129 -7.13 2.32 -5.23
CA LEU A 129 -6.69 2.20 -6.61
C LEU A 129 -7.88 2.36 -7.56
N GLY A 130 -7.76 3.29 -8.49
CA GLY A 130 -8.71 3.48 -9.56
C GLY A 130 -8.62 2.38 -10.62
N LYS A 131 -9.61 2.29 -11.49
CA LYS A 131 -9.65 1.36 -12.62
C LYS A 131 -8.68 1.78 -13.71
N GLY A 132 -7.61 1.02 -13.90
CA GLY A 132 -6.61 1.24 -14.95
C GLY A 132 -6.98 0.63 -16.30
N ASN A 133 -8.05 -0.14 -16.41
CA ASN A 133 -8.50 -0.77 -17.64
C ASN A 133 -9.23 0.22 -18.55
N CYS A 134 -8.49 1.21 -19.04
CA CYS A 134 -9.02 2.26 -19.92
C CYS A 134 -7.95 2.71 -20.92
N SER A 135 -8.28 2.67 -22.20
CA SER A 135 -7.39 3.13 -23.28
C SER A 135 -7.48 4.64 -23.56
N VAL A 136 -8.28 5.36 -22.77
CA VAL A 136 -8.54 6.80 -22.95
C VAL A 136 -8.14 7.55 -21.68
N ARG A 137 -7.36 8.63 -21.85
CA ARG A 137 -6.80 9.43 -20.74
C ARG A 137 -7.85 10.01 -19.78
N ARG A 138 -8.94 10.56 -20.31
CA ARG A 138 -9.91 11.34 -19.52
C ARG A 138 -10.48 10.60 -18.31
N PRO A 139 -11.03 9.36 -18.41
CA PRO A 139 -11.56 8.65 -17.25
C PRO A 139 -10.50 8.28 -16.21
N LEU A 140 -9.24 8.12 -16.61
CA LEU A 140 -8.13 7.89 -15.70
C LEU A 140 -7.86 9.14 -14.85
N VAL A 141 -7.73 10.29 -15.50
CA VAL A 141 -7.53 11.58 -14.82
C VAL A 141 -8.69 11.90 -13.87
N GLU A 142 -9.93 11.67 -14.29
CA GLU A 142 -11.11 11.90 -13.42
C GLU A 142 -11.05 11.10 -12.12
N GLN A 143 -10.50 9.88 -12.13
CA GLN A 143 -10.30 9.07 -10.92
C GLN A 143 -9.18 9.63 -10.03
N MET A 144 -8.08 10.09 -10.61
CA MET A 144 -7.01 10.75 -9.86
C MET A 144 -7.53 11.99 -9.14
N LEU A 145 -8.27 12.84 -9.86
CA LEU A 145 -8.87 14.05 -9.28
C LEU A 145 -9.96 13.74 -8.24
N ALA A 146 -10.51 12.53 -8.25
CA ALA A 146 -11.47 12.08 -7.24
C ALA A 146 -10.81 11.51 -5.98
N GLY A 147 -9.48 11.34 -5.96
CA GLY A 147 -8.70 10.91 -4.80
C GLY A 147 -8.10 9.51 -4.90
N ALA A 148 -8.01 8.92 -6.09
CA ALA A 148 -7.26 7.68 -6.28
C ALA A 148 -5.78 7.90 -5.93
N CYS A 149 -5.13 6.91 -5.31
CA CYS A 149 -3.70 6.93 -5.03
C CYS A 149 -2.86 6.20 -6.08
N GLY A 150 -3.48 5.68 -7.12
CA GLY A 150 -2.87 4.93 -8.20
C GLY A 150 -3.91 4.16 -8.99
N PHE A 151 -3.46 3.21 -9.79
CA PHE A 151 -4.35 2.40 -10.63
C PHE A 151 -4.13 0.90 -10.43
N LYS A 152 -5.20 0.14 -10.63
CA LYS A 152 -5.15 -1.31 -10.76
C LYS A 152 -5.67 -1.72 -12.13
N ILE A 153 -4.92 -2.61 -12.79
CA ILE A 153 -5.31 -3.26 -14.04
C ILE A 153 -5.63 -4.72 -13.72
N HIS A 154 -6.75 -5.23 -14.25
CA HIS A 154 -7.20 -6.60 -14.05
C HIS A 154 -7.86 -7.13 -15.32
N GLU A 155 -7.64 -8.40 -15.66
CA GLU A 155 -8.12 -9.04 -16.89
C GLU A 155 -9.65 -9.00 -17.00
N ASP A 156 -10.38 -9.17 -15.91
CA ASP A 156 -11.86 -9.10 -15.89
C ASP A 156 -12.44 -7.85 -16.57
N TRP A 157 -11.62 -6.80 -16.70
CA TRP A 157 -12.01 -5.52 -17.26
C TRP A 157 -11.40 -5.20 -18.62
N GLY A 158 -10.65 -6.16 -19.20
CA GLY A 158 -9.95 -6.01 -20.48
C GLY A 158 -8.61 -5.28 -20.36
N SER A 159 -7.52 -6.04 -20.31
CA SER A 159 -6.16 -5.53 -20.10
C SER A 159 -5.37 -5.50 -21.41
N THR A 160 -5.88 -4.79 -22.39
CA THR A 160 -5.20 -4.65 -23.67
C THR A 160 -3.90 -3.84 -23.55
N PRO A 161 -2.92 -4.02 -24.46
CA PRO A 161 -1.72 -3.18 -24.49
C PRO A 161 -2.03 -1.68 -24.58
N ALA A 162 -3.14 -1.30 -25.22
CA ALA A 162 -3.58 0.10 -25.29
C ALA A 162 -4.03 0.64 -23.91
N ALA A 163 -4.76 -0.17 -23.14
CA ALA A 163 -5.17 0.18 -21.78
C ALA A 163 -3.98 0.29 -20.85
N ILE A 164 -3.03 -0.65 -20.93
CA ILE A 164 -1.80 -0.61 -20.14
C ILE A 164 -1.01 0.67 -20.44
N ARG A 165 -0.74 0.97 -21.71
CA ARG A 165 0.02 2.17 -22.11
C ARG A 165 -0.66 3.46 -21.65
N ALA A 166 -1.98 3.56 -21.80
CA ALA A 166 -2.71 4.75 -21.39
C ALA A 166 -2.68 4.95 -19.87
N THR A 167 -2.84 3.88 -19.12
CA THR A 167 -2.78 3.91 -17.65
C THR A 167 -1.39 4.29 -17.15
N MET A 168 -0.34 3.65 -17.70
CA MET A 168 1.04 3.96 -17.34
C MET A 168 1.41 5.43 -17.65
N ALA A 169 0.94 5.97 -18.80
CA ALA A 169 1.18 7.36 -19.15
C ALA A 169 0.53 8.36 -18.18
N VAL A 170 -0.69 8.07 -17.73
CA VAL A 170 -1.36 8.92 -16.72
C VAL A 170 -0.71 8.74 -15.33
N ALA A 171 -0.28 7.53 -15.00
CA ALA A 171 0.43 7.29 -13.76
C ALA A 171 1.76 8.07 -13.68
N ASP A 172 2.52 8.14 -14.77
CA ASP A 172 3.71 8.99 -14.89
C ASP A 172 3.39 10.47 -14.69
N GLU A 173 2.29 10.95 -15.28
CA GLU A 173 1.86 12.34 -15.14
C GLU A 173 1.53 12.75 -13.70
N PHE A 174 0.94 11.83 -12.93
CA PHE A 174 0.53 12.07 -11.55
C PHE A 174 1.51 11.55 -10.51
N ASP A 175 2.61 10.95 -10.94
CA ASP A 175 3.62 10.30 -10.08
C ASP A 175 3.00 9.29 -9.09
N VAL A 176 2.23 8.35 -9.64
CA VAL A 176 1.52 7.33 -8.86
C VAL A 176 1.80 5.93 -9.37
N GLN A 177 1.58 4.95 -8.50
CA GLN A 177 1.80 3.54 -8.80
C GLN A 177 0.69 2.94 -9.66
N VAL A 178 1.08 1.99 -10.53
CA VAL A 178 0.17 1.05 -11.19
C VAL A 178 0.42 -0.35 -10.64
N ALA A 179 -0.67 -1.05 -10.30
CA ALA A 179 -0.63 -2.48 -10.00
C ALA A 179 -1.36 -3.26 -11.11
N ILE A 180 -0.84 -4.42 -11.46
CA ILE A 180 -1.44 -5.29 -12.47
C ILE A 180 -1.60 -6.71 -11.93
N HIS A 181 -2.77 -7.33 -12.17
CA HIS A 181 -2.98 -8.74 -11.89
C HIS A 181 -2.19 -9.59 -12.89
N THR A 182 -1.50 -10.64 -12.44
CA THR A 182 -0.54 -11.36 -13.30
C THR A 182 -1.16 -12.12 -14.45
N ASP A 183 -2.38 -12.61 -14.31
CA ASP A 183 -3.10 -13.27 -15.41
C ASP A 183 -3.22 -12.35 -16.63
N THR A 184 -3.31 -11.06 -16.38
CA THR A 184 -3.35 -10.00 -17.38
C THR A 184 -2.16 -10.02 -18.32
N LEU A 185 -1.00 -10.48 -17.85
CA LEU A 185 0.24 -10.50 -18.64
C LEU A 185 0.17 -11.38 -19.88
N ASN A 186 -0.85 -12.26 -19.96
CA ASN A 186 -1.01 -13.18 -21.09
C ASN A 186 -2.38 -13.10 -21.78
N GLU A 187 -3.29 -12.29 -21.30
CA GLU A 187 -4.66 -12.30 -21.78
C GLU A 187 -4.80 -11.84 -23.24
N GLY A 188 -4.00 -10.86 -23.63
CA GLY A 188 -4.03 -10.32 -24.99
C GLY A 188 -2.96 -10.87 -25.93
N GLY A 189 -2.20 -11.91 -25.52
CA GLY A 189 -1.09 -12.42 -26.30
C GLY A 189 -0.02 -13.09 -25.45
N TYR A 190 1.22 -12.69 -25.63
CA TYR A 190 2.36 -13.20 -24.87
C TYR A 190 2.79 -12.21 -23.79
N VAL A 191 3.52 -12.69 -22.78
CA VAL A 191 4.05 -11.83 -21.70
C VAL A 191 4.91 -10.68 -22.25
N GLU A 192 5.60 -10.92 -23.36
CA GLU A 192 6.42 -9.95 -24.07
C GLU A 192 5.61 -8.73 -24.55
N ASP A 193 4.37 -8.94 -24.98
CA ASP A 193 3.48 -7.84 -25.43
C ASP A 193 3.12 -6.92 -24.25
N THR A 194 2.89 -7.50 -23.09
CA THR A 194 2.62 -6.76 -21.87
C THR A 194 3.87 -6.03 -21.37
N ILE A 195 5.02 -6.68 -21.36
CA ILE A 195 6.31 -6.04 -21.03
C ILE A 195 6.57 -4.85 -21.96
N ALA A 196 6.32 -5.03 -23.27
CA ALA A 196 6.43 -3.94 -24.25
C ALA A 196 5.42 -2.81 -24.02
N ALA A 197 4.22 -3.11 -23.50
CA ALA A 197 3.23 -2.10 -23.16
C ALA A 197 3.57 -1.31 -21.90
N ILE A 198 4.23 -1.93 -20.93
CA ILE A 198 4.78 -1.29 -19.72
C ILE A 198 5.92 -0.34 -20.09
N ASP A 199 6.74 -0.71 -21.09
CA ASP A 199 7.77 0.15 -21.67
C ASP A 199 8.79 0.66 -20.64
N GLY A 200 9.29 -0.26 -19.79
CA GLY A 200 10.31 0.04 -18.79
C GLY A 200 9.85 0.90 -17.60
N ARG A 201 8.57 1.26 -17.53
CA ARG A 201 8.00 2.02 -16.41
C ARG A 201 7.86 1.14 -15.16
N THR A 202 7.90 1.74 -14.00
CA THR A 202 7.72 1.03 -12.73
C THR A 202 6.29 0.52 -12.58
N ILE A 203 6.16 -0.77 -12.26
CA ILE A 203 4.87 -1.42 -12.06
C ILE A 203 4.93 -2.45 -10.93
N HIS A 204 3.83 -2.60 -10.19
CA HIS A 204 3.66 -3.66 -9.19
C HIS A 204 2.87 -4.82 -9.79
N THR A 205 3.46 -5.99 -9.88
CA THR A 205 2.80 -7.20 -10.37
C THR A 205 2.32 -8.05 -9.20
N TYR A 206 1.01 -8.25 -9.11
CA TYR A 206 0.40 -9.11 -8.11
C TYR A 206 0.43 -10.57 -8.56
N HIS A 207 0.55 -11.53 -7.65
CA HIS A 207 0.57 -12.97 -7.95
C HIS A 207 1.62 -13.35 -9.01
N THR A 208 2.79 -12.75 -8.96
CA THR A 208 3.82 -12.93 -10.00
C THR A 208 4.29 -14.38 -10.12
N GLU A 209 4.04 -15.21 -9.11
CA GLU A 209 4.25 -16.65 -9.12
C GLU A 209 3.10 -17.44 -9.80
N GLY A 210 2.04 -16.77 -10.22
CA GLY A 210 0.89 -17.41 -10.90
C GLY A 210 -0.23 -17.88 -9.96
N ALA A 211 -0.19 -17.55 -8.67
CA ALA A 211 -1.20 -17.99 -7.69
C ALA A 211 -2.60 -17.39 -7.92
N GLY A 212 -2.73 -16.36 -8.72
CA GLY A 212 -4.00 -15.77 -9.12
C GLY A 212 -4.80 -16.55 -10.16
N GLY A 213 -4.32 -17.73 -10.58
CA GLY A 213 -4.97 -18.56 -11.60
C GLY A 213 -4.34 -18.44 -13.00
N GLY A 214 -3.22 -17.74 -13.11
CA GLY A 214 -2.51 -17.53 -14.36
C GLY A 214 -2.06 -18.83 -15.05
N HIS A 215 -2.30 -18.90 -16.34
CA HIS A 215 -1.98 -20.07 -17.15
C HIS A 215 -0.61 -19.98 -17.84
N ALA A 216 0.17 -18.97 -17.53
CA ALA A 216 1.42 -18.73 -18.21
C ALA A 216 2.63 -19.05 -17.32
N PRO A 217 3.31 -20.15 -17.58
CA PRO A 217 4.48 -20.56 -16.80
C PRO A 217 5.67 -19.60 -16.95
N ASP A 218 5.62 -18.70 -17.90
CA ASP A 218 6.65 -17.70 -18.17
C ASP A 218 6.43 -16.33 -17.49
N LEU A 219 5.32 -16.15 -16.79
CA LEU A 219 5.04 -14.92 -16.01
C LEU A 219 6.18 -14.56 -15.06
N LEU A 220 6.80 -15.54 -14.47
CA LEU A 220 7.88 -15.34 -13.51
C LEU A 220 9.08 -14.57 -14.10
N LYS A 221 9.21 -14.49 -15.41
CA LYS A 221 10.24 -13.69 -16.09
C LYS A 221 10.22 -12.23 -15.63
N VAL A 222 9.03 -11.67 -15.39
CA VAL A 222 8.91 -10.25 -15.02
C VAL A 222 9.56 -9.93 -13.70
N ALA A 223 9.70 -10.91 -12.79
CA ALA A 223 10.37 -10.71 -11.51
C ALA A 223 11.88 -10.38 -11.64
N SER A 224 12.48 -10.65 -12.79
CA SER A 224 13.87 -10.31 -13.08
C SER A 224 14.06 -8.88 -13.62
N LEU A 225 12.97 -8.17 -13.92
CA LEU A 225 13.02 -6.83 -14.49
C LEU A 225 13.20 -5.79 -13.38
N ALA A 226 14.16 -4.88 -13.56
CA ALA A 226 14.50 -3.87 -12.54
C ALA A 226 13.38 -2.86 -12.27
N ASN A 227 12.43 -2.71 -13.19
CA ASN A 227 11.28 -1.83 -13.09
C ASN A 227 10.02 -2.49 -12.52
N VAL A 228 10.09 -3.78 -12.18
CA VAL A 228 8.95 -4.55 -11.67
C VAL A 228 9.13 -4.79 -10.17
N LEU A 229 8.10 -4.46 -9.40
CA LEU A 229 7.96 -4.87 -8.02
C LEU A 229 7.06 -6.12 -7.98
N PRO A 230 7.61 -7.32 -7.88
CA PRO A 230 6.81 -8.52 -7.83
C PRO A 230 6.28 -8.75 -6.43
N SER A 231 5.04 -9.23 -6.31
CA SER A 231 4.49 -9.70 -5.03
C SER A 231 3.78 -11.04 -5.20
N SER A 232 3.83 -11.83 -4.15
CA SER A 232 3.08 -13.07 -4.02
C SER A 232 1.82 -12.81 -3.21
N THR A 233 0.74 -13.46 -3.60
CA THR A 233 -0.43 -13.62 -2.75
C THR A 233 -0.51 -15.09 -2.44
N ASN A 234 -0.03 -15.50 -1.33
CA ASN A 234 0.00 -16.91 -0.98
C ASN A 234 -1.42 -17.45 -0.70
N PRO A 235 -2.15 -18.01 -1.68
CA PRO A 235 -3.23 -18.91 -1.39
C PRO A 235 -2.58 -20.23 -1.07
N THR A 236 -2.27 -20.42 0.16
CA THR A 236 -1.92 -21.75 0.63
C THR A 236 -3.12 -22.66 0.49
N LEU A 237 -3.06 -23.53 -0.43
CA LEU A 237 -3.81 -24.77 -0.41
C LEU A 237 -2.83 -25.92 -0.33
#